data_3c718fcc7fee753b1bc6e840ab60ed28
#
_entry.id   3c718fcc7fee753b1bc6e840ab60ed28
#
_cell.length_a   1.000
_cell.length_b   1.000
_cell.length_c   1.000
_cell.angle_alpha   90.00
_cell.angle_beta   90.00
_cell.angle_gamma   90.00
#
_symmetry.space_group_name_H-M   'P 1'
#
loop_
_entity.id
_entity.type
_entity.pdbx_description
1 polymer ?
#
loop_
_entity_poly.entity_id
_entity_poly.type
_entity_poly.pdbx_seq_one_letter_code
_entity_poly.pdbx_strand_id
1 'polypeptide(L)'
;MPFDAQQIFANLAEKERIKGHHSPEGRAIRTLSRALSGWSSGNLSRRDVVVLCDQAVEDGLKARLKRSSWSVQTVPVLLPDAVANHWITPTDGDRLLGLHKLRASAEETREISVQEVQTALEFSIELIDKHW
;
A
#
# COMPACT_ATOMS: atom_id res chain seq x y z
N MET A 1 3.90 17.04 -8.03
CA MET A 1 4.92 17.23 -7.00
C MET A 1 5.94 16.10 -7.13
N PRO A 2 7.20 16.43 -7.23
CA PRO A 2 8.22 15.39 -7.30
C PRO A 2 8.34 14.68 -5.96
N PHE A 3 8.45 13.35 -6.01
CA PHE A 3 8.80 12.57 -4.84
C PHE A 3 10.24 12.87 -4.43
N ASP A 4 10.48 13.09 -3.18
CA ASP A 4 11.81 12.88 -2.61
C ASP A 4 11.91 11.41 -2.22
N ALA A 5 12.27 10.57 -3.18
CA ALA A 5 12.32 9.14 -2.98
C ALA A 5 13.30 8.73 -1.86
N GLN A 6 14.42 9.42 -1.76
CA GLN A 6 15.41 9.11 -0.71
C GLN A 6 14.87 9.39 0.68
N GLN A 7 14.19 10.53 0.86
CA GLN A 7 13.58 10.88 2.15
C GLN A 7 12.46 9.90 2.52
N ILE A 8 11.64 9.53 1.54
CA ILE A 8 10.56 8.58 1.75
C ILE A 8 11.12 7.21 2.12
N PHE A 9 12.19 6.75 1.45
CA PHE A 9 12.87 5.51 1.81
C PHE A 9 13.38 5.52 3.23
N ALA A 10 14.03 6.62 3.65
CA ALA A 10 14.55 6.75 5.00
C ALA A 10 13.40 6.68 6.03
N ASN A 11 12.30 7.34 5.75
CA ASN A 11 11.13 7.34 6.63
C ASN A 11 10.50 5.94 6.73
N LEU A 12 10.36 5.25 5.62
CA LEU A 12 9.80 3.89 5.59
C LEU A 12 10.72 2.91 6.31
N ALA A 13 12.04 2.99 6.09
CA ALA A 13 13.01 2.14 6.75
C ALA A 13 12.97 2.32 8.27
N GLU A 14 12.89 3.55 8.75
CA GLU A 14 12.78 3.85 10.17
C GLU A 14 11.47 3.34 10.75
N LYS A 15 10.37 3.52 10.04
CA LYS A 15 9.06 3.01 10.47
C LYS A 15 9.07 1.48 10.54
N GLU A 16 9.66 0.80 9.56
CA GLU A 16 9.81 -0.65 9.57
C GLU A 16 10.64 -1.11 10.77
N ARG A 17 11.74 -0.41 11.08
CA ARG A 17 12.57 -0.71 12.22
C ARG A 17 11.79 -0.61 13.53
N ILE A 18 11.02 0.46 13.70
CA ILE A 18 10.21 0.68 14.90
C ILE A 18 9.13 -0.38 15.05
N LYS A 19 8.46 -0.73 13.95
CA LYS A 19 7.41 -1.75 13.97
C LYS A 19 7.93 -3.18 14.09
N GLY A 20 9.22 -3.38 13.78
CA GLY A 20 9.85 -4.70 13.75
C GLY A 20 9.84 -5.31 12.35
N HIS A 21 11.01 -5.69 11.85
CA HIS A 21 11.20 -6.19 10.47
C HIS A 21 10.35 -7.43 10.16
N HIS A 22 10.04 -8.24 11.17
CA HIS A 22 9.27 -9.48 11.00
C HIS A 22 7.81 -9.36 11.42
N SER A 23 7.39 -8.19 11.91
CA SER A 23 5.99 -7.97 12.25
C SER A 23 5.13 -7.87 10.99
N PRO A 24 3.81 -8.12 11.08
CA PRO A 24 2.92 -7.91 9.93
C PRO A 24 2.96 -6.49 9.39
N GLU A 25 3.00 -5.48 10.27
CA GLU A 25 3.12 -4.07 9.87
C GLU A 25 4.46 -3.80 9.18
N GLY A 26 5.55 -4.33 9.71
CA GLY A 26 6.89 -4.18 9.12
C GLY A 26 6.96 -4.79 7.73
N ARG A 27 6.33 -5.95 7.54
CA ARG A 27 6.27 -6.59 6.21
C ARG A 27 5.46 -5.77 5.21
N ALA A 28 4.35 -5.17 5.64
CA ALA A 28 3.57 -4.28 4.78
C ALA A 28 4.40 -3.06 4.34
N ILE A 29 5.14 -2.45 5.27
CA ILE A 29 6.02 -1.32 4.98
C ILE A 29 7.12 -1.72 4.01
N ARG A 30 7.71 -2.91 4.20
CA ARG A 30 8.74 -3.43 3.29
C ARG A 30 8.20 -3.63 1.88
N THR A 31 6.99 -4.14 1.73
CA THR A 31 6.34 -4.32 0.43
C THR A 31 6.20 -2.98 -0.29
N LEU A 32 5.79 -1.94 0.44
CA LEU A 32 5.69 -0.60 -0.14
C LEU A 32 7.05 -0.03 -0.52
N SER A 33 8.07 -0.25 0.31
CA SER A 33 9.45 0.17 0.01
C SER A 33 9.95 -0.49 -1.28
N ARG A 34 9.62 -1.76 -1.50
CA ARG A 34 9.94 -2.48 -2.74
C ARG A 34 9.24 -1.87 -3.95
N ALA A 35 7.99 -1.48 -3.81
CA ALA A 35 7.25 -0.81 -4.89
C ALA A 35 7.92 0.51 -5.27
N LEU A 36 8.27 1.31 -4.29
CA LEU A 36 8.92 2.60 -4.51
C LEU A 36 10.33 2.42 -5.12
N SER A 37 11.11 1.48 -4.60
CA SER A 37 12.44 1.16 -5.11
C SER A 37 12.39 0.69 -6.55
N GLY A 38 11.52 -0.25 -6.86
CA GLY A 38 11.37 -0.80 -8.20
C GLY A 38 10.89 0.24 -9.20
N TRP A 39 10.02 1.14 -8.79
CA TRP A 39 9.57 2.24 -9.65
C TRP A 39 10.69 3.25 -9.90
N SER A 40 11.38 3.67 -8.85
CA SER A 40 12.46 4.67 -8.94
C SER A 40 13.64 4.18 -9.76
N SER A 41 13.96 2.89 -9.69
CA SER A 41 15.07 2.29 -10.43
C SER A 41 14.66 1.81 -11.83
N GLY A 42 13.38 1.79 -12.16
CA GLY A 42 12.88 1.25 -13.41
C GLY A 42 12.87 -0.28 -13.51
N ASN A 43 13.03 -0.98 -12.37
CA ASN A 43 13.09 -2.45 -12.33
C ASN A 43 11.72 -3.13 -12.28
N LEU A 44 10.66 -2.39 -11.96
CA LEU A 44 9.31 -2.93 -11.89
C LEU A 44 8.43 -2.28 -12.97
N SER A 45 7.55 -3.09 -13.55
CA SER A 45 6.52 -2.58 -14.46
C SER A 45 5.49 -1.75 -13.67
N ARG A 46 4.75 -0.91 -14.40
CA ARG A 46 3.65 -0.13 -13.81
C ARG A 46 2.65 -1.01 -13.11
N ARG A 47 2.29 -2.12 -13.74
CA ARG A 47 1.39 -3.12 -13.17
C ARG A 47 1.90 -3.65 -11.84
N ASP A 48 3.16 -4.07 -11.79
CA ASP A 48 3.75 -4.64 -10.57
C ASP A 48 3.79 -3.64 -9.43
N VAL A 49 4.06 -2.37 -9.71
CA VAL A 49 4.04 -1.32 -8.70
C VAL A 49 2.64 -1.17 -8.10
N VAL A 50 1.60 -1.12 -8.92
CA VAL A 50 0.21 -1.02 -8.45
C VAL A 50 -0.16 -2.23 -7.60
N VAL A 51 0.19 -3.43 -8.04
CA VAL A 51 -0.10 -4.66 -7.30
C VAL A 51 0.57 -4.64 -5.92
N LEU A 52 1.84 -4.22 -5.86
CA LEU A 52 2.56 -4.13 -4.58
C LEU A 52 1.97 -3.07 -3.65
N CYS A 53 1.53 -1.94 -4.18
CA CYS A 53 0.87 -0.90 -3.36
C CYS A 53 -0.42 -1.43 -2.72
N ASP A 54 -1.26 -2.08 -3.49
CA ASP A 54 -2.51 -2.66 -2.97
C ASP A 54 -2.22 -3.78 -1.96
N GLN A 55 -1.22 -4.62 -2.25
CA GLN A 55 -0.81 -5.69 -1.35
C GLN A 55 -0.30 -5.15 -0.01
N ALA A 56 0.50 -4.08 -0.04
CA ALA A 56 1.00 -3.45 1.17
C ALA A 56 -0.14 -2.92 2.04
N VAL A 57 -1.12 -2.27 1.43
CA VAL A 57 -2.30 -1.76 2.14
C VAL A 57 -3.13 -2.91 2.72
N GLU A 58 -3.37 -3.95 1.94
CA GLU A 58 -4.12 -5.12 2.42
C GLU A 58 -3.44 -5.75 3.63
N ASP A 59 -2.14 -5.98 3.56
CA ASP A 59 -1.38 -6.56 4.66
C ASP A 59 -1.39 -5.65 5.90
N GLY A 60 -1.29 -4.35 5.70
CA GLY A 60 -1.38 -3.38 6.78
C GLY A 60 -2.74 -3.38 7.47
N LEU A 61 -3.82 -3.46 6.70
CA LEU A 61 -5.18 -3.55 7.25
C LEU A 61 -5.36 -4.85 8.03
N LYS A 62 -4.92 -5.98 7.50
CA LYS A 62 -4.97 -7.27 8.22
C LYS A 62 -4.21 -7.19 9.54
N ALA A 63 -3.04 -6.59 9.54
CA ALA A 63 -2.24 -6.42 10.74
C ALA A 63 -2.98 -5.58 11.79
N ARG A 64 -3.55 -4.45 11.38
CA ARG A 64 -4.30 -3.57 12.28
C ARG A 64 -5.56 -4.22 12.83
N LEU A 65 -6.25 -5.02 12.01
CA LEU A 65 -7.46 -5.74 12.42
C LEU A 65 -7.14 -7.06 13.11
N LYS A 66 -5.86 -7.38 13.30
CA LYS A 66 -5.39 -8.64 13.89
C LYS A 66 -5.89 -9.86 13.13
N ARG A 67 -5.97 -9.74 11.80
CA ARG A 67 -6.31 -10.85 10.91
C ARG A 67 -5.04 -11.58 10.50
N SER A 68 -5.15 -12.88 10.24
CA SER A 68 -4.03 -13.65 9.72
C SER A 68 -3.61 -13.12 8.35
N SER A 69 -2.29 -13.04 8.08
CA SER A 69 -1.76 -12.62 6.78
C SER A 69 -2.13 -13.59 5.66
N TRP A 70 -2.51 -14.81 5.97
CA TRP A 70 -2.96 -15.84 5.02
C TRP A 70 -4.48 -15.85 4.83
N SER A 71 -5.20 -14.99 5.54
CA SER A 71 -6.64 -14.81 5.36
C SER A 71 -6.90 -14.44 3.89
N VAL A 72 -7.95 -15.01 3.31
CA VAL A 72 -8.36 -14.71 1.94
C VAL A 72 -9.15 -13.40 1.83
N GLN A 73 -9.27 -12.65 2.93
CA GLN A 73 -9.98 -11.37 2.93
C GLN A 73 -9.21 -10.34 2.12
N THR A 74 -9.90 -9.70 1.18
CA THR A 74 -9.35 -8.64 0.35
C THR A 74 -9.69 -7.26 0.90
N VAL A 75 -9.12 -6.22 0.31
CA VAL A 75 -9.37 -4.83 0.74
C VAL A 75 -10.87 -4.51 0.87
N PRO A 76 -11.75 -4.82 -0.09
CA PRO A 76 -13.18 -4.51 0.07
C PRO A 76 -13.83 -5.17 1.28
N VAL A 77 -13.38 -6.35 1.68
CA VAL A 77 -13.90 -7.06 2.85
C VAL A 77 -13.38 -6.43 4.13
N LEU A 78 -12.15 -5.93 4.13
CA LEU A 78 -11.51 -5.36 5.33
C LEU A 78 -11.95 -3.93 5.62
N LEU A 79 -12.35 -3.16 4.58
CA LEU A 79 -12.64 -1.74 4.71
C LEU A 79 -13.72 -1.39 5.73
N PRO A 80 -14.88 -2.06 5.77
CA PRO A 80 -15.92 -1.72 6.76
C PRO A 80 -15.43 -1.82 8.19
N ASP A 81 -14.66 -2.86 8.51
CA ASP A 81 -14.12 -3.05 9.86
C ASP A 81 -13.03 -2.02 10.18
N ALA A 82 -12.19 -1.68 9.20
CA ALA A 82 -11.15 -0.68 9.39
C ALA A 82 -11.75 0.71 9.65
N VAL A 83 -12.80 1.08 8.94
CA VAL A 83 -13.51 2.34 9.16
C VAL A 83 -14.20 2.33 10.52
N ALA A 84 -14.89 1.24 10.86
CA ALA A 84 -15.59 1.09 12.14
C ALA A 84 -14.64 1.17 13.34
N ASN A 85 -13.42 0.69 13.20
CA ASN A 85 -12.38 0.73 14.24
C ASN A 85 -11.51 2.00 14.17
N HIS A 86 -11.86 2.96 13.34
CA HIS A 86 -11.15 4.24 13.18
C HIS A 86 -9.69 4.10 12.73
N TRP A 87 -9.32 3.00 12.08
CA TRP A 87 -7.99 2.82 11.52
C TRP A 87 -7.78 3.66 10.26
N ILE A 88 -8.86 3.94 9.54
CA ILE A 88 -8.89 4.81 8.36
C ILE A 88 -10.19 5.61 8.37
N THR A 89 -10.21 6.75 7.66
CA THR A 89 -11.41 7.54 7.47
C THR A 89 -12.28 6.95 6.34
N PRO A 90 -13.58 7.25 6.29
CA PRO A 90 -14.41 6.84 5.16
C PRO A 90 -13.87 7.34 3.80
N THR A 91 -13.32 8.54 3.76
CA THR A 91 -12.71 9.10 2.54
C THR A 91 -11.51 8.28 2.09
N ASP A 92 -10.62 7.91 3.03
CA ASP A 92 -9.48 7.03 2.73
C ASP A 92 -9.96 5.65 2.31
N GLY A 93 -11.05 5.16 2.88
CA GLY A 93 -11.67 3.90 2.47
C GLY A 93 -12.09 3.90 1.00
N ASP A 94 -12.71 5.00 0.54
CA ASP A 94 -13.09 5.14 -0.87
C ASP A 94 -11.87 5.18 -1.79
N ARG A 95 -10.80 5.85 -1.38
CA ARG A 95 -9.54 5.89 -2.12
C ARG A 95 -8.90 4.51 -2.21
N LEU A 96 -8.92 3.74 -1.12
CA LEU A 96 -8.41 2.37 -1.09
C LEU A 96 -9.20 1.45 -2.01
N LEU A 97 -10.50 1.61 -2.05
CA LEU A 97 -11.33 0.85 -2.97
C LEU A 97 -10.97 1.16 -4.42
N GLY A 98 -10.68 2.43 -4.72
CA GLY A 98 -10.18 2.84 -6.03
C GLY A 98 -8.85 2.20 -6.39
N LEU A 99 -7.91 2.14 -5.44
CA LEU A 99 -6.63 1.46 -5.63
C LEU A 99 -6.81 -0.03 -5.90
N HIS A 100 -7.70 -0.68 -5.15
CA HIS A 100 -7.99 -2.10 -5.35
C HIS A 100 -8.59 -2.38 -6.74
N LYS A 101 -9.48 -1.51 -7.20
CA LYS A 101 -10.05 -1.60 -8.55
C LYS A 101 -8.99 -1.38 -9.63
N LEU A 102 -8.04 -0.49 -9.39
CA LEU A 102 -6.92 -0.27 -10.29
C LEU A 102 -6.05 -1.53 -10.40
N ARG A 103 -5.78 -2.20 -9.28
CA ARG A 103 -5.07 -3.48 -9.28
C ARG A 103 -5.80 -4.53 -10.10
N ALA A 104 -7.10 -4.67 -9.92
CA ALA A 104 -7.90 -5.63 -10.68
C ALA A 104 -7.82 -5.34 -12.19
N SER A 105 -7.90 -4.07 -12.57
CA SER A 105 -7.74 -3.65 -13.97
C SER A 105 -6.36 -3.98 -14.52
N ALA A 106 -5.32 -3.79 -13.72
CA ALA A 106 -3.94 -4.11 -14.10
C ALA A 106 -3.77 -5.61 -14.36
N GLU A 107 -4.41 -6.46 -13.57
CA GLU A 107 -4.38 -7.92 -13.74
C GLU A 107 -5.15 -8.38 -14.99
N GLU A 108 -6.09 -7.56 -15.48
CA GLU A 108 -6.91 -7.84 -16.68
C GLU A 108 -6.32 -7.26 -17.97
N THR A 109 -5.05 -6.97 -18.01
CA THR A 109 -4.36 -6.45 -19.20
C THR A 109 -4.64 -4.98 -19.55
N ARG A 110 -5.39 -4.24 -18.72
CA ARG A 110 -5.55 -2.81 -18.92
C ARG A 110 -4.21 -2.11 -18.79
N GLU A 111 -3.94 -1.18 -19.69
CA GLU A 111 -2.73 -0.37 -19.60
C GLU A 111 -2.84 0.63 -18.44
N ILE A 112 -1.81 0.69 -17.61
CA ILE A 112 -1.73 1.59 -16.46
C ILE A 112 -0.87 2.80 -16.83
N SER A 113 -1.38 4.00 -16.60
CA SER A 113 -0.63 5.23 -16.88
C SER A 113 0.40 5.52 -15.79
N VAL A 114 1.42 6.31 -16.14
CA VAL A 114 2.42 6.79 -15.17
C VAL A 114 1.73 7.57 -14.04
N GLN A 115 0.74 8.39 -14.37
CA GLN A 115 -0.02 9.15 -13.37
C GLN A 115 -0.76 8.25 -12.39
N GLU A 116 -1.34 7.16 -12.87
CA GLU A 116 -2.01 6.19 -12.01
C GLU A 116 -1.03 5.52 -11.05
N VAL A 117 0.17 5.16 -11.52
CA VAL A 117 1.21 4.59 -10.67
C VAL A 117 1.65 5.60 -9.59
N GLN A 118 1.90 6.84 -9.96
CA GLN A 118 2.31 7.86 -9.01
C GLN A 118 1.22 8.11 -7.96
N THR A 119 -0.03 8.18 -8.36
CA THR A 119 -1.15 8.35 -7.44
C THR A 119 -1.24 7.17 -6.46
N ALA A 120 -1.08 5.93 -6.95
CA ALA A 120 -1.10 4.74 -6.12
C ALA A 120 0.02 4.76 -5.07
N LEU A 121 1.25 5.12 -5.50
CA LEU A 121 2.39 5.23 -4.58
C LEU A 121 2.18 6.32 -3.55
N GLU A 122 1.82 7.52 -3.97
CA GLU A 122 1.63 8.66 -3.08
C GLU A 122 0.57 8.37 -2.03
N PHE A 123 -0.55 7.82 -2.46
CA PHE A 123 -1.63 7.50 -1.55
C PHE A 123 -1.24 6.40 -0.56
N SER A 124 -0.60 5.33 -1.02
CA SER A 124 -0.18 4.23 -0.16
C SER A 124 0.84 4.69 0.88
N ILE A 125 1.79 5.53 0.47
CA ILE A 125 2.81 6.12 1.36
C ILE A 125 2.13 7.01 2.40
N GLU A 126 1.25 7.91 1.97
CA GLU A 126 0.49 8.78 2.86
C GLU A 126 -0.30 7.99 3.89
N LEU A 127 -0.98 6.95 3.45
CA LEU A 127 -1.80 6.13 4.32
C LEU A 127 -0.97 5.43 5.39
N ILE A 128 0.15 4.83 5.01
CA ILE A 128 1.05 4.15 5.94
C ILE A 128 1.68 5.14 6.90
N ASP A 129 2.10 6.29 6.42
CA ASP A 129 2.69 7.34 7.26
C ASP A 129 1.70 7.87 8.29
N LYS A 130 0.44 7.99 7.90
CA LYS A 130 -0.62 8.57 8.74
C LYS A 130 -1.19 7.57 9.75
N HIS A 131 -1.33 6.31 9.37
CA HIS A 131 -2.09 5.33 10.14
C HIS A 131 -1.27 4.14 10.69
N TRP A 132 -0.09 3.91 10.18
CA TRP A 132 0.72 2.76 10.63
C TRP A 132 1.98 3.17 11.37
#